data_496315f137ef55241b8a87854a6921f9
#
_entry.id   496315f137ef55241b8a87854a6921f9
#
_cell.length_a   1.000
_cell.length_b   1.000
_cell.length_c   1.000
_cell.angle_alpha   90.00
_cell.angle_beta   90.00
_cell.angle_gamma   90.00
#
_symmetry.space_group_name_H-M   'P 1'
#
loop_
_entity.id
_entity.type
_entity.pdbx_description
1 polymer ?
#
loop_
_entity_poly.entity_id
_entity_poly.type
_entity_poly.pdbx_seq_one_letter_code
_entity_poly.pdbx_strand_id
1 'polypeptide(L)'
;RRQRQMCIRDSVQAVLEGVAFAIRDSFEVAKSLGIAIPRSNVCGGGAKSPLWRKIFANVLGIPLDMVKTEQGPGYGAAMLAMVGCGKFASVQEAADKLVEVASTTEPDAALTAKYEARYQNFKKLYPALKDFFAATV
;
A
#
# COMPACT_ATOMS: atom_id res chain seq x y z
N ARG A 1 30.36 -1.73 -27.53
CA ARG A 1 29.80 -2.31 -26.29
C ARG A 1 29.18 -1.18 -25.48
N ARG A 2 27.87 -0.97 -25.58
CA ARG A 2 27.17 -0.13 -24.62
C ARG A 2 27.25 -0.86 -23.28
N GLN A 3 28.09 -0.34 -22.37
CA GLN A 3 27.96 -0.69 -20.96
C GLN A 3 26.50 -0.36 -20.59
N ARG A 4 25.71 -1.37 -20.28
CA ARG A 4 24.45 -1.16 -19.56
C ARG A 4 24.87 -0.62 -18.20
N GLN A 5 24.97 0.70 -18.08
CA GLN A 5 24.99 1.31 -16.77
C GLN A 5 23.72 0.83 -16.09
N MET A 6 23.89 0.04 -15.05
CA MET A 6 22.79 -0.32 -14.18
C MET A 6 22.19 0.98 -13.69
N CYS A 7 21.02 1.33 -14.20
CA CYS A 7 20.41 2.61 -13.90
C CYS A 7 19.94 2.55 -12.44
N ILE A 8 20.58 3.30 -11.55
CA ILE A 8 20.20 3.38 -10.13
C ILE A 8 18.70 3.68 -10.01
N ARG A 9 18.16 4.51 -10.91
CA ARG A 9 16.73 4.82 -10.97
C ARG A 9 15.89 3.55 -11.18
N ASP A 10 16.28 2.67 -12.09
CA ASP A 10 15.54 1.43 -12.38
C ASP A 10 15.61 0.45 -11.19
N SER A 11 16.75 0.39 -10.51
CA SER A 11 16.90 -0.43 -9.30
C SER A 11 16.01 0.09 -8.16
N VAL A 12 16.00 1.39 -7.92
CA VAL A 12 15.11 2.01 -6.92
C VAL A 12 13.64 1.82 -7.29
N GLN A 13 13.29 2.00 -8.55
CA GLN A 13 11.94 1.77 -9.05
C GLN A 13 11.50 0.31 -8.81
N ALA A 14 12.36 -0.66 -9.09
CA ALA A 14 12.06 -2.07 -8.87
C ALA A 14 11.80 -2.39 -7.38
N VAL A 15 12.56 -1.78 -6.47
CA VAL A 15 12.33 -1.92 -5.01
C VAL A 15 10.97 -1.35 -4.62
N LEU A 16 10.64 -0.13 -5.07
CA LEU A 16 9.35 0.51 -4.76
C LEU A 16 8.16 -0.29 -5.31
N GLU A 17 8.27 -0.79 -6.55
CA GLU A 17 7.24 -1.63 -7.17
C GLU A 17 7.12 -2.98 -6.44
N GLY A 18 8.24 -3.60 -6.05
CA GLY A 18 8.24 -4.86 -5.32
C GLY A 18 7.53 -4.78 -3.97
N VAL A 19 7.75 -3.71 -3.21
CA VAL A 19 7.01 -3.44 -1.97
C VAL A 19 5.52 -3.26 -2.24
N ALA A 20 5.16 -2.51 -3.29
CA ALA A 20 3.75 -2.30 -3.65
C ALA A 20 3.07 -3.62 -4.07
N PHE A 21 3.75 -4.51 -4.79
CA PHE A 21 3.24 -5.83 -5.15
C PHE A 21 3.05 -6.73 -3.92
N ALA A 22 3.99 -6.71 -2.97
CA ALA A 22 3.84 -7.47 -1.72
C ALA A 22 2.64 -7.01 -0.88
N ILE A 23 2.39 -5.70 -0.82
CA ILE A 23 1.18 -5.16 -0.18
C ILE A 23 -0.07 -5.59 -0.95
N ARG A 24 -0.02 -5.60 -2.29
CA ARG A 24 -1.13 -6.08 -3.12
C ARG A 24 -1.48 -7.54 -2.83
N ASP A 25 -0.53 -8.42 -2.54
CA ASP A 25 -0.82 -9.80 -2.13
C ASP A 25 -1.77 -9.84 -0.93
N SER A 26 -1.58 -8.95 0.07
CA SER A 26 -2.48 -8.84 1.22
C SER A 26 -3.89 -8.39 0.83
N PHE A 27 -4.01 -7.47 -0.14
CA PHE A 27 -5.30 -7.04 -0.68
C PHE A 27 -6.00 -8.16 -1.46
N GLU A 28 -5.25 -8.96 -2.21
CA GLU A 28 -5.82 -10.12 -2.93
C GLU A 28 -6.32 -11.20 -1.94
N VAL A 29 -5.63 -11.40 -0.82
CA VAL A 29 -6.13 -12.27 0.28
C VAL A 29 -7.44 -11.72 0.84
N ALA A 30 -7.52 -10.43 1.16
CA ALA A 30 -8.77 -9.82 1.63
C ALA A 30 -9.92 -9.99 0.63
N LYS A 31 -9.65 -9.77 -0.66
CA LYS A 31 -10.64 -9.99 -1.74
C LYS A 31 -11.10 -11.45 -1.81
N SER A 32 -10.18 -12.41 -1.65
CA SER A 32 -10.54 -13.84 -1.65
C SER A 32 -11.46 -14.24 -0.49
N LEU A 33 -11.44 -13.45 0.59
CA LEU A 33 -12.34 -13.57 1.74
C LEU A 33 -13.67 -12.79 1.57
N GLY A 34 -13.92 -12.21 0.39
CA GLY A 34 -15.12 -11.45 0.08
C GLY A 34 -15.10 -10.00 0.60
N ILE A 35 -13.94 -9.50 1.08
CA ILE A 35 -13.80 -8.13 1.58
C ILE A 35 -13.52 -7.19 0.41
N ALA A 36 -14.46 -6.30 0.11
CA ALA A 36 -14.24 -5.23 -0.85
C ALA A 36 -13.48 -4.07 -0.22
N ILE A 37 -12.40 -3.64 -0.85
CA ILE A 37 -11.61 -2.48 -0.41
C ILE A 37 -11.64 -1.45 -1.53
N PRO A 38 -12.63 -0.53 -1.54
CA PRO A 38 -12.79 0.45 -2.61
C PRO A 38 -11.79 1.61 -2.54
N ARG A 39 -11.21 1.86 -1.37
CA ARG A 39 -10.17 2.88 -1.11
C ARG A 39 -9.38 2.52 0.14
N SER A 40 -8.21 3.12 0.33
CA SER A 40 -7.38 2.88 1.53
C SER A 40 -6.70 4.16 1.99
N ASN A 41 -6.54 4.30 3.30
CA ASN A 41 -5.74 5.36 3.88
C ASN A 41 -4.26 4.97 3.88
N VAL A 42 -3.38 5.95 3.64
CA VAL A 42 -1.93 5.77 3.74
C VAL A 42 -1.34 6.71 4.78
N CYS A 43 -0.42 6.19 5.58
CA CYS A 43 0.31 6.95 6.60
C CYS A 43 1.77 6.52 6.65
N GLY A 44 2.57 7.22 7.46
CA GLY A 44 3.99 6.94 7.66
C GLY A 44 4.91 7.65 6.66
N GLY A 45 6.21 7.45 6.83
CA GLY A 45 7.24 8.19 6.08
C GLY A 45 7.16 8.01 4.56
N GLY A 46 6.88 6.81 4.08
CA GLY A 46 6.72 6.52 2.64
C GLY A 46 5.53 7.24 2.01
N ALA A 47 4.46 7.46 2.77
CA ALA A 47 3.28 8.19 2.29
C ALA A 47 3.58 9.66 1.94
N LYS A 48 4.68 10.24 2.42
CA LYS A 48 5.12 11.59 2.07
C LYS A 48 5.61 11.70 0.61
N SER A 49 6.04 10.60 0.01
CA SER A 49 6.50 10.58 -1.38
C SER A 49 5.32 10.52 -2.36
N PRO A 50 5.09 11.58 -3.17
CA PRO A 50 4.04 11.54 -4.20
C PRO A 50 4.25 10.42 -5.22
N LEU A 51 5.52 10.14 -5.58
CA LEU A 51 5.86 9.06 -6.48
C LEU A 51 5.43 7.70 -5.91
N TRP A 52 5.73 7.45 -4.63
CA TRP A 52 5.40 6.15 -4.03
C TRP A 52 3.89 5.97 -3.88
N ARG A 53 3.17 7.02 -3.44
CA ARG A 53 1.69 6.98 -3.43
C ARG A 53 1.11 6.63 -4.81
N LYS A 54 1.67 7.24 -5.87
CA LYS A 54 1.23 6.98 -7.24
C LYS A 54 1.50 5.53 -7.69
N ILE A 55 2.65 4.98 -7.32
CA ILE A 55 2.96 3.56 -7.57
C ILE A 55 1.93 2.67 -6.85
N PHE A 56 1.68 2.89 -5.56
CA PHE A 56 0.71 2.11 -4.80
C PHE A 56 -0.70 2.22 -5.38
N ALA A 57 -1.19 3.43 -5.66
CA ALA A 57 -2.52 3.62 -6.24
C ALA A 57 -2.67 2.84 -7.55
N ASN A 58 -1.66 2.90 -8.43
CA ASN A 58 -1.68 2.20 -9.71
C ASN A 58 -1.54 0.68 -9.57
N VAL A 59 -0.74 0.19 -8.61
CA VAL A 59 -0.56 -1.25 -8.36
C VAL A 59 -1.82 -1.85 -7.73
N LEU A 60 -2.45 -1.15 -6.80
CA LEU A 60 -3.66 -1.61 -6.11
C LEU A 60 -4.92 -1.36 -6.96
N GLY A 61 -4.89 -0.39 -7.87
CA GLY A 61 -6.03 0.01 -8.69
C GLY A 61 -7.15 0.70 -7.90
N ILE A 62 -6.81 1.34 -6.78
CA ILE A 62 -7.75 2.03 -5.90
C ILE A 62 -7.23 3.42 -5.50
N PRO A 63 -8.12 4.37 -5.18
CA PRO A 63 -7.74 5.65 -4.57
C PRO A 63 -7.03 5.44 -3.22
N LEU A 64 -5.99 6.25 -3.01
CA LEU A 64 -5.25 6.29 -1.74
C LEU A 64 -5.38 7.67 -1.09
N ASP A 65 -5.93 7.69 0.11
CA ASP A 65 -6.12 8.89 0.89
C ASP A 65 -4.95 9.09 1.86
N MET A 66 -4.32 10.26 1.78
CA MET A 66 -3.34 10.69 2.77
C MET A 66 -4.07 11.44 3.87
N VAL A 67 -3.95 10.95 5.11
CA VAL A 67 -4.56 11.61 6.28
C VAL A 67 -3.70 12.77 6.79
N LYS A 68 -4.33 13.80 7.34
CA LYS A 68 -3.63 14.98 7.88
C LYS A 68 -2.75 14.63 9.07
N THR A 69 -3.19 13.68 9.91
CA THR A 69 -2.49 13.30 11.14
C THR A 69 -1.47 12.21 10.86
N GLU A 70 -0.18 12.51 11.01
CA GLU A 70 0.92 11.59 10.71
C GLU A 70 1.15 10.49 11.76
N GLN A 71 0.48 10.54 12.90
CA GLN A 71 0.70 9.66 14.06
C GLN A 71 -0.13 8.36 14.00
N GLY A 72 -0.15 7.67 12.86
CA GLY A 72 -0.99 6.53 12.56
C GLY A 72 -1.38 5.62 13.74
N PRO A 73 -0.47 4.78 14.30
CA PRO A 73 -0.83 3.86 15.40
C PRO A 73 -1.21 4.58 16.69
N GLY A 74 -0.49 5.66 17.06
CA GLY A 74 -0.79 6.45 18.26
C GLY A 74 -2.14 7.15 18.18
N TYR A 75 -2.50 7.65 17.01
CA TYR A 75 -3.80 8.28 16.78
C TYR A 75 -4.94 7.27 16.87
N GLY A 76 -4.75 6.06 16.32
CA GLY A 76 -5.70 4.96 16.46
C GLY A 76 -5.90 4.58 17.95
N ALA A 77 -4.82 4.45 18.71
CA ALA A 77 -4.90 4.16 20.15
C ALA A 77 -5.64 5.27 20.91
N ALA A 78 -5.41 6.54 20.58
CA ALA A 78 -6.15 7.66 21.17
C ALA A 78 -7.66 7.59 20.87
N MET A 79 -8.04 7.24 19.63
CA MET A 79 -9.46 7.05 19.29
C MET A 79 -10.10 5.92 20.08
N LEU A 80 -9.41 4.77 20.26
CA LEU A 80 -9.88 3.67 21.10
C LEU A 80 -10.07 4.10 22.56
N ALA A 81 -9.13 4.87 23.11
CA ALA A 81 -9.24 5.43 24.47
C ALA A 81 -10.45 6.38 24.60
N MET A 82 -10.71 7.23 23.59
CA MET A 82 -11.87 8.11 23.57
C MET A 82 -13.19 7.35 23.56
N VAL A 83 -13.27 6.24 22.87
CA VAL A 83 -14.44 5.34 22.93
C VAL A 83 -14.53 4.67 24.29
N GLY A 84 -13.43 4.18 24.85
CA GLY A 84 -13.40 3.56 26.16
C GLY A 84 -13.82 4.47 27.31
N CYS A 85 -13.54 5.77 27.22
CA CYS A 85 -14.03 6.77 28.21
C CYS A 85 -15.41 7.36 27.89
N GLY A 86 -16.10 6.85 26.87
CA GLY A 86 -17.47 7.27 26.54
C GLY A 86 -17.57 8.59 25.76
N LYS A 87 -16.47 9.14 25.24
CA LYS A 87 -16.49 10.37 24.44
C LYS A 87 -17.13 10.16 23.06
N PHE A 88 -17.00 8.99 22.50
CA PHE A 88 -17.66 8.52 21.27
C PHE A 88 -18.36 7.19 21.55
N ALA A 89 -19.50 6.97 20.89
CA ALA A 89 -20.26 5.74 21.05
C ALA A 89 -19.59 4.52 20.35
N SER A 90 -18.78 4.78 19.31
CA SER A 90 -18.11 3.73 18.55
C SER A 90 -16.79 4.22 17.93
N VAL A 91 -15.93 3.28 17.55
CA VAL A 91 -14.68 3.56 16.81
C VAL A 91 -15.00 4.20 15.46
N GLN A 92 -16.08 3.77 14.81
CA GLN A 92 -16.51 4.34 13.53
C GLN A 92 -16.86 5.81 13.68
N GLU A 93 -17.67 6.17 14.68
CA GLU A 93 -18.02 7.57 14.96
C GLU A 93 -16.78 8.43 15.25
N ALA A 94 -15.83 7.90 16.02
CA ALA A 94 -14.57 8.58 16.30
C ALA A 94 -13.76 8.79 15.02
N ALA A 95 -13.66 7.76 14.17
CA ALA A 95 -12.94 7.84 12.91
C ALA A 95 -13.57 8.85 11.95
N ASP A 96 -14.89 8.83 11.78
CA ASP A 96 -15.62 9.74 10.89
C ASP A 96 -15.47 11.22 11.30
N LYS A 97 -15.33 11.49 12.61
CA LYS A 97 -15.16 12.86 13.12
C LYS A 97 -13.71 13.34 13.19
N LEU A 98 -12.76 12.44 13.36
CA LEU A 98 -11.37 12.80 13.66
C LEU A 98 -10.40 12.55 12.49
N VAL A 99 -10.71 11.63 11.59
CA VAL A 99 -9.83 11.34 10.46
C VAL A 99 -10.15 12.31 9.31
N GLU A 100 -9.23 13.24 9.09
CA GLU A 100 -9.33 14.18 7.98
C GLU A 100 -8.39 13.79 6.85
N VAL A 101 -8.93 13.75 5.63
CA VAL A 101 -8.13 13.49 4.42
C VAL A 101 -7.46 14.78 3.97
N ALA A 102 -6.13 14.74 3.82
CA ALA A 102 -5.34 15.85 3.33
C ALA A 102 -5.30 15.90 1.79
N SER A 103 -5.18 14.73 1.15
CA SER A 103 -5.16 14.60 -0.30
C SER A 103 -5.47 13.16 -0.71
N THR A 104 -6.03 13.00 -1.91
CA THR A 104 -6.27 11.68 -2.53
C THR A 104 -5.37 11.51 -3.74
N THR A 105 -4.81 10.32 -3.90
CA THR A 105 -4.05 9.92 -5.09
C THR A 105 -4.87 8.91 -5.87
N GLU A 106 -5.37 9.33 -7.03
CA GLU A 106 -6.15 8.47 -7.92
C GLU A 106 -5.25 7.55 -8.75
N PRO A 107 -5.68 6.30 -9.01
CA PRO A 107 -5.00 5.42 -9.95
C PRO A 107 -5.20 5.88 -11.39
N ASP A 108 -4.18 5.66 -12.22
CA ASP A 108 -4.24 5.82 -13.66
C ASP A 108 -4.55 4.47 -14.31
N ALA A 109 -5.66 4.39 -15.05
CA ALA A 109 -6.14 3.13 -15.63
C ALA A 109 -5.13 2.46 -16.57
N ALA A 110 -4.39 3.25 -17.36
CA ALA A 110 -3.39 2.72 -18.29
C ALA A 110 -2.17 2.16 -17.54
N LEU A 111 -1.75 2.81 -16.46
CA LEU A 111 -0.67 2.32 -15.60
C LEU A 111 -1.12 1.11 -14.78
N THR A 112 -2.33 1.10 -14.27
CA THR A 112 -2.92 -0.05 -13.55
C THR A 112 -2.90 -1.31 -14.43
N ALA A 113 -3.29 -1.20 -15.70
CA ALA A 113 -3.23 -2.31 -16.64
C ALA A 113 -1.80 -2.82 -16.89
N LYS A 114 -0.81 -1.90 -16.97
CA LYS A 114 0.61 -2.29 -17.08
C LYS A 114 1.12 -2.99 -15.81
N TYR A 115 0.73 -2.51 -14.63
CA TYR A 115 1.12 -3.12 -13.37
C TYR A 115 0.48 -4.49 -13.17
N GLU A 116 -0.73 -4.73 -13.71
CA GLU A 116 -1.35 -6.05 -13.67
C GLU A 116 -0.44 -7.13 -14.29
N ALA A 117 0.05 -6.90 -15.50
CA ALA A 117 0.95 -7.85 -16.16
C ALA A 117 2.25 -8.09 -15.37
N ARG A 118 2.82 -7.04 -14.76
CA ARG A 118 4.01 -7.14 -13.91
C ARG A 118 3.73 -7.91 -12.61
N TYR A 119 2.58 -7.66 -11.99
CA TYR A 119 2.16 -8.35 -10.78
C TYR A 119 1.96 -9.86 -11.02
N GLN A 120 1.36 -10.26 -12.14
CA GLN A 120 1.25 -11.68 -12.50
C GLN A 120 2.63 -12.35 -12.65
N ASN A 121 3.65 -11.63 -13.09
CA ASN A 121 5.02 -12.14 -13.11
C ASN A 121 5.67 -12.15 -11.71
N PHE A 122 5.41 -11.12 -10.89
CA PHE A 122 5.91 -11.04 -9.51
C PHE A 122 5.45 -12.25 -8.68
N LYS A 123 4.18 -12.67 -8.79
CA LYS A 123 3.65 -13.84 -8.07
C LYS A 123 4.39 -15.16 -8.38
N LYS A 124 5.07 -15.25 -9.52
CA LYS A 124 5.85 -16.44 -9.88
C LYS A 124 7.22 -16.52 -9.20
N LEU A 125 7.71 -15.40 -8.65
CA LEU A 125 9.07 -15.32 -8.10
C LEU A 125 9.23 -16.20 -6.86
N TYR A 126 8.36 -16.05 -5.88
CA TYR A 126 8.47 -16.84 -4.64
C TYR A 126 8.36 -18.34 -4.87
N PRO A 127 7.39 -18.87 -5.61
CA PRO A 127 7.35 -20.30 -5.94
C PRO A 127 8.61 -20.80 -6.66
N ALA A 128 9.17 -19.98 -7.57
CA ALA A 128 10.39 -20.36 -8.31
C ALA A 128 11.66 -20.34 -7.45
N LEU A 129 11.70 -19.55 -6.37
CA LEU A 129 12.86 -19.37 -5.50
C LEU A 129 12.74 -20.09 -4.16
N LYS A 130 11.58 -20.66 -3.85
CA LYS A 130 11.27 -21.24 -2.54
C LYS A 130 12.29 -22.31 -2.13
N ASP A 131 12.62 -23.23 -3.03
CA ASP A 131 13.55 -24.32 -2.74
C ASP A 131 14.98 -23.80 -2.55
N PHE A 132 15.35 -22.75 -3.31
CA PHE A 132 16.64 -22.09 -3.11
C PHE A 132 16.74 -21.44 -1.72
N PHE A 133 15.70 -20.75 -1.27
CA PHE A 133 15.70 -20.16 0.08
C PHE A 133 15.73 -21.22 1.18
N ALA A 134 15.02 -22.34 1.01
CA ALA A 134 15.04 -23.45 1.97
C ALA A 134 16.44 -24.12 2.07
N ALA A 135 17.21 -24.11 0.99
CA ALA A 135 18.56 -24.68 0.96
C ALA A 135 19.65 -23.75 1.54
N THR A 136 19.33 -22.45 1.76
CA THR A 136 20.30 -21.44 2.22
C THR A 136 20.16 -21.10 3.71
N VAL A 137 19.21 -21.69 4.43
CA VAL A 137 19.01 -21.63 5.88
C VAL A 137 19.51 -22.89 6.52
#